data_0b69dc6ea07aea43238a66a04b33b914
#
_entry.id   0b69dc6ea07aea43238a66a04b33b914
#
_cell.length_a   1.000
_cell.length_b   1.000
_cell.length_c   1.000
_cell.angle_alpha   90.00
_cell.angle_beta   90.00
_cell.angle_gamma   90.00
#
_symmetry.space_group_name_H-M   'P 1'
#
loop_
_entity.id
_entity.type
_entity.pdbx_description
1 polymer ?
#
loop_
_entity_poly.entity_id
_entity_poly.type
_entity_poly.pdbx_seq_one_letter_code
_entity_poly.pdbx_strand_id
1 'polypeptide(L)'
;MENSNIYFNSFFLLFLLAFVTFISINFMMFYYKKQKKLITNNKANILKSIEQEREKISNDLHDASSSLIAEFTSKLLEIKNTENLNSQSLEKINHLHNRIQEYNKELSHNIEDIYPKELLLNNWLEAIQSMSFRFQTNSCKIICDFNPIPNFKNEIQIQSYRVIQEIITNIVKHNNPISITIQCYSEKNRIHVYFVYQFEKANAFNLTSLGRGTAVLNNRLKFIKGELDIPQKINEQESFFTYETELKFTCK
;
A
#
# COMPACT_ATOMS: atom_id res chain seq x y z
N MET A 1 4.39 2.78 76.26
CA MET A 1 3.52 1.88 75.47
C MET A 1 2.63 2.63 74.49
N GLU A 2 2.06 3.77 74.80
CA GLU A 2 1.20 4.54 73.84
C GLU A 2 1.88 4.98 72.53
N ASN A 3 3.11 5.48 72.62
CA ASN A 3 3.84 5.96 71.44
C ASN A 3 4.18 4.85 70.43
N SER A 4 4.42 3.60 70.86
CA SER A 4 4.71 2.47 69.96
C SER A 4 3.48 2.04 69.19
N ASN A 5 2.30 2.16 69.74
CA ASN A 5 1.04 1.83 69.04
C ASN A 5 0.69 2.90 68.00
N ILE A 6 1.01 4.17 68.20
CA ILE A 6 0.79 5.26 67.25
C ILE A 6 1.70 5.09 66.01
N TYR A 7 2.97 4.75 66.22
CA TYR A 7 3.89 4.49 65.06
C TYR A 7 3.50 3.23 64.31
N PHE A 8 3.07 2.16 64.95
CA PHE A 8 2.60 0.95 64.32
C PHE A 8 1.35 1.21 63.46
N ASN A 9 0.37 1.93 63.97
CA ASN A 9 -0.85 2.27 63.26
C ASN A 9 -0.56 3.19 62.03
N SER A 10 0.34 4.14 62.19
CA SER A 10 0.76 5.01 61.09
C SER A 10 1.48 4.25 59.98
N PHE A 11 2.39 3.35 60.32
CA PHE A 11 3.08 2.49 59.38
C PHE A 11 2.12 1.53 58.63
N PHE A 12 1.16 0.93 59.36
CA PHE A 12 0.14 0.06 58.78
C PHE A 12 -0.76 0.82 57.81
N LEU A 13 -1.13 2.08 58.10
CA LEU A 13 -1.92 2.94 57.23
C LEU A 13 -1.18 3.28 55.96
N LEU A 14 0.10 3.64 56.04
CA LEU A 14 0.96 3.90 54.91
C LEU A 14 1.12 2.66 54.02
N PHE A 15 1.32 1.49 54.62
CA PHE A 15 1.39 0.24 53.87
C PHE A 15 0.08 -0.08 53.11
N LEU A 16 -1.04 0.12 53.78
CA LEU A 16 -2.37 -0.09 53.19
C LEU A 16 -2.59 0.85 52.02
N LEU A 17 -2.22 2.11 52.16
CA LEU A 17 -2.29 3.13 51.08
C LEU A 17 -1.42 2.73 49.90
N ALA A 18 -0.17 2.32 50.16
CA ALA A 18 0.74 1.86 49.10
C ALA A 18 0.22 0.61 48.39
N PHE A 19 -0.40 -0.31 49.11
CA PHE A 19 -1.00 -1.52 48.54
C PHE A 19 -2.21 -1.20 47.64
N VAL A 20 -3.09 -0.31 48.08
CA VAL A 20 -4.24 0.15 47.28
C VAL A 20 -3.81 0.88 46.02
N THR A 21 -2.80 1.76 46.13
CA THR A 21 -2.27 2.45 44.93
C THR A 21 -1.60 1.48 43.96
N PHE A 22 -0.87 0.48 44.46
CA PHE A 22 -0.28 -0.57 43.62
C PHE A 22 -1.35 -1.38 42.87
N ILE A 23 -2.42 -1.77 43.51
CA ILE A 23 -3.55 -2.48 42.90
C ILE A 23 -4.22 -1.61 41.84
N SER A 24 -4.47 -0.33 42.15
CA SER A 24 -5.10 0.63 41.25
C SER A 24 -4.28 0.85 39.98
N ILE A 25 -2.95 0.99 40.10
CA ILE A 25 -2.04 1.14 38.96
C ILE A 25 -2.07 -0.12 38.08
N ASN A 26 -1.99 -1.31 38.68
CA ASN A 26 -2.06 -2.58 37.92
C ASN A 26 -3.40 -2.74 37.18
N PHE A 27 -4.51 -2.41 37.83
CA PHE A 27 -5.84 -2.43 37.22
C PHE A 27 -5.94 -1.43 36.05
N MET A 28 -5.43 -0.21 36.23
CA MET A 28 -5.40 0.80 35.17
C MET A 28 -4.54 0.36 33.98
N MET A 29 -3.38 -0.25 34.21
CA MET A 29 -2.52 -0.80 33.17
C MET A 29 -3.18 -1.96 32.42
N PHE A 30 -3.87 -2.85 33.14
CA PHE A 30 -4.64 -3.95 32.52
C PHE A 30 -5.77 -3.41 31.63
N TYR A 31 -6.54 -2.46 32.14
CA TYR A 31 -7.63 -1.82 31.40
C TYR A 31 -7.11 -1.09 30.14
N TYR A 32 -6.01 -0.34 30.27
CA TYR A 32 -5.37 0.33 29.14
C TYR A 32 -4.90 -0.67 28.06
N LYS A 33 -4.25 -1.77 28.45
CA LYS A 33 -3.84 -2.84 27.52
C LYS A 33 -5.04 -3.46 26.80
N LYS A 34 -6.13 -3.72 27.53
CA LYS A 34 -7.39 -4.25 26.96
C LYS A 34 -8.00 -3.30 25.95
N GLN A 35 -8.10 -2.00 26.26
CA GLN A 35 -8.61 -0.99 25.34
C GLN A 35 -7.74 -0.85 24.09
N LYS A 36 -6.42 -0.81 24.25
CA LYS A 36 -5.48 -0.76 23.12
C LYS A 36 -5.64 -1.95 22.19
N LYS A 37 -5.81 -3.16 22.75
CA LYS A 37 -6.06 -4.38 21.94
C LYS A 37 -7.38 -4.32 21.18
N LEU A 38 -8.46 -3.84 21.81
CA LEU A 38 -9.76 -3.67 21.15
C LEU A 38 -9.68 -2.68 19.99
N ILE A 39 -9.04 -1.52 20.18
CA ILE A 39 -8.86 -0.52 19.13
C ILE A 39 -8.05 -1.11 17.96
N THR A 40 -6.99 -1.86 18.25
CA THR A 40 -6.15 -2.47 17.21
C THR A 40 -6.94 -3.52 16.41
N ASN A 41 -7.71 -4.38 17.09
CA ASN A 41 -8.55 -5.38 16.43
C ASN A 41 -9.65 -4.73 15.56
N ASN A 42 -10.30 -3.68 16.06
CA ASN A 42 -11.31 -2.94 15.29
C ASN A 42 -10.71 -2.33 14.02
N LYS A 43 -9.49 -1.76 14.08
CA LYS A 43 -8.82 -1.21 12.90
C LYS A 43 -8.47 -2.31 11.89
N ALA A 44 -8.02 -3.48 12.35
CA ALA A 44 -7.74 -4.61 11.47
C ALA A 44 -9.02 -5.11 10.76
N ASN A 45 -10.14 -5.20 11.49
CA ASN A 45 -11.43 -5.59 10.91
C ASN A 45 -11.93 -4.57 9.87
N ILE A 46 -11.76 -3.27 10.15
CA ILE A 46 -12.11 -2.20 9.18
C ILE A 46 -11.27 -2.33 7.92
N LEU A 47 -9.96 -2.52 8.03
CA LEU A 47 -9.10 -2.70 6.85
C LEU A 47 -9.53 -3.92 6.02
N LYS A 48 -9.84 -5.03 6.68
CA LYS A 48 -10.34 -6.24 6.01
C LYS A 48 -11.66 -5.98 5.29
N SER A 49 -12.61 -5.30 5.94
CA SER A 49 -13.91 -4.94 5.34
C SER A 49 -13.73 -4.02 4.13
N ILE A 50 -12.81 -3.04 4.20
CA ILE A 50 -12.51 -2.16 3.07
C ILE A 50 -11.94 -2.96 1.88
N GLU A 51 -11.03 -3.91 2.11
CA GLU A 51 -10.47 -4.71 1.02
C GLU A 51 -11.52 -5.66 0.42
N GLN A 52 -12.42 -6.24 1.22
CA GLN A 52 -13.53 -7.04 0.73
C GLN A 52 -14.50 -6.23 -0.14
N GLU A 53 -14.82 -4.99 0.28
CA GLU A 53 -15.65 -4.09 -0.52
C GLU A 53 -14.97 -3.68 -1.83
N ARG A 54 -13.66 -3.39 -1.79
CA ARG A 54 -12.87 -3.11 -2.99
C ARG A 54 -12.83 -4.28 -3.96
N GLU A 55 -12.67 -5.50 -3.46
CA GLU A 55 -12.72 -6.71 -4.27
C GLU A 55 -14.06 -6.85 -4.98
N LYS A 56 -15.16 -6.66 -4.23
CA LYS A 56 -16.51 -6.69 -4.79
C LYS A 56 -16.71 -5.63 -5.86
N ILE A 57 -16.39 -4.36 -5.57
CA ILE A 57 -16.49 -3.26 -6.55
C ILE A 57 -15.66 -3.54 -7.80
N SER A 58 -14.44 -4.05 -7.64
CA SER A 58 -13.56 -4.41 -8.76
C SER A 58 -14.17 -5.48 -9.65
N ASN A 59 -14.80 -6.51 -9.05
CA ASN A 59 -15.45 -7.58 -9.80
C ASN A 59 -16.70 -7.07 -10.52
N ASP A 60 -17.58 -6.35 -9.81
CA ASP A 60 -18.81 -5.78 -10.38
C ASP A 60 -18.50 -4.82 -11.54
N LEU A 61 -17.46 -4.00 -11.40
CA LEU A 61 -17.03 -3.06 -12.44
C LEU A 61 -16.40 -3.78 -13.65
N HIS A 62 -15.58 -4.81 -13.39
CA HIS A 62 -14.99 -5.62 -14.45
C HIS A 62 -16.06 -6.31 -15.28
N ASP A 63 -17.06 -6.93 -14.65
CA ASP A 63 -18.11 -7.69 -15.34
C ASP A 63 -19.01 -6.74 -16.14
N ALA A 64 -19.44 -5.63 -15.56
CA ALA A 64 -20.25 -4.62 -16.24
C ALA A 64 -19.49 -4.01 -17.44
N SER A 65 -18.24 -3.64 -17.28
CA SER A 65 -17.45 -3.02 -18.34
C SER A 65 -17.13 -3.99 -19.47
N SER A 66 -16.75 -5.22 -19.14
CA SER A 66 -16.44 -6.26 -20.16
C SER A 66 -17.66 -6.57 -21.02
N SER A 67 -18.84 -6.65 -20.41
CA SER A 67 -20.10 -6.86 -21.15
C SER A 67 -20.41 -5.71 -22.11
N LEU A 68 -20.30 -4.46 -21.66
CA LEU A 68 -20.55 -3.27 -22.49
C LEU A 68 -19.56 -3.16 -23.66
N ILE A 69 -18.27 -3.38 -23.38
CA ILE A 69 -17.22 -3.31 -24.39
C ILE A 69 -17.40 -4.41 -25.45
N ALA A 70 -17.76 -5.62 -25.02
CA ALA A 70 -18.07 -6.71 -25.95
C ALA A 70 -19.28 -6.38 -26.84
N GLU A 71 -20.34 -5.80 -26.27
CA GLU A 71 -21.53 -5.35 -27.02
C GLU A 71 -21.17 -4.28 -28.06
N PHE A 72 -20.44 -3.21 -27.66
CA PHE A 72 -20.02 -2.16 -28.59
C PHE A 72 -19.13 -2.68 -29.70
N THR A 73 -18.16 -3.54 -29.35
CA THR A 73 -17.25 -4.13 -30.35
C THR A 73 -18.03 -4.99 -31.36
N SER A 74 -18.97 -5.81 -30.86
CA SER A 74 -19.83 -6.62 -31.74
C SER A 74 -20.67 -5.79 -32.69
N LYS A 75 -21.31 -4.71 -32.19
CA LYS A 75 -22.11 -3.79 -33.04
C LYS A 75 -21.26 -3.09 -34.09
N LEU A 76 -20.06 -2.63 -33.74
CA LEU A 76 -19.15 -2.01 -34.71
C LEU A 76 -18.72 -2.99 -35.81
N LEU A 77 -18.45 -4.24 -35.46
CA LEU A 77 -18.11 -5.28 -36.43
C LEU A 77 -19.31 -5.64 -37.31
N GLU A 78 -20.52 -5.69 -36.77
CA GLU A 78 -21.75 -5.90 -37.55
C GLU A 78 -21.95 -4.79 -38.59
N ILE A 79 -21.87 -3.51 -38.20
CA ILE A 79 -21.96 -2.37 -39.12
C ILE A 79 -20.88 -2.46 -40.22
N LYS A 80 -19.64 -2.79 -39.84
CA LYS A 80 -18.53 -2.92 -40.77
C LYS A 80 -18.76 -4.01 -41.82
N ASN A 81 -19.43 -5.11 -41.46
CA ASN A 81 -19.62 -6.27 -42.33
C ASN A 81 -20.91 -6.24 -43.13
N THR A 82 -21.95 -5.52 -42.67
CA THR A 82 -23.29 -5.54 -43.30
C THR A 82 -23.52 -4.35 -44.24
N GLU A 83 -22.81 -3.24 -44.08
CA GLU A 83 -23.03 -2.04 -44.89
C GLU A 83 -21.94 -1.84 -45.96
N ASN A 84 -22.36 -1.42 -47.18
CA ASN A 84 -21.43 -0.92 -48.20
C ASN A 84 -20.92 0.46 -47.82
N LEU A 85 -19.97 0.46 -46.90
CA LEU A 85 -19.40 1.70 -46.35
C LEU A 85 -18.43 2.34 -47.33
N ASN A 86 -18.51 3.67 -47.45
CA ASN A 86 -17.45 4.41 -48.12
C ASN A 86 -16.16 4.41 -47.29
N SER A 87 -15.03 4.72 -47.95
CA SER A 87 -13.70 4.70 -47.28
C SER A 87 -13.64 5.58 -46.04
N GLN A 88 -14.32 6.74 -46.04
CA GLN A 88 -14.34 7.67 -44.90
C GLN A 88 -15.13 7.10 -43.68
N SER A 89 -16.25 6.42 -43.94
CA SER A 89 -17.03 5.75 -42.89
C SER A 89 -16.27 4.58 -42.29
N LEU A 90 -15.57 3.81 -43.10
CA LEU A 90 -14.73 2.70 -42.65
C LEU A 90 -13.58 3.19 -41.76
N GLU A 91 -12.94 4.30 -42.12
CA GLU A 91 -11.89 4.93 -41.31
C GLU A 91 -12.41 5.37 -39.94
N LYS A 92 -13.60 5.99 -39.90
CA LYS A 92 -14.25 6.39 -38.64
C LYS A 92 -14.57 5.19 -37.75
N ILE A 93 -15.07 4.10 -38.30
CA ILE A 93 -15.38 2.87 -37.55
C ILE A 93 -14.10 2.27 -36.98
N ASN A 94 -13.02 2.19 -37.76
CA ASN A 94 -11.75 1.69 -37.27
C ASN A 94 -11.17 2.58 -36.18
N HIS A 95 -11.30 3.89 -36.30
CA HIS A 95 -10.91 4.84 -35.24
C HIS A 95 -11.70 4.63 -33.96
N LEU A 96 -13.03 4.47 -34.05
CA LEU A 96 -13.88 4.18 -32.87
C LEU A 96 -13.52 2.85 -32.22
N HIS A 97 -13.28 1.80 -33.03
CA HIS A 97 -12.85 0.50 -32.52
C HIS A 97 -11.54 0.62 -31.72
N ASN A 98 -10.53 1.31 -32.26
CA ASN A 98 -9.26 1.53 -31.58
C ASN A 98 -9.44 2.30 -30.27
N ARG A 99 -10.28 3.34 -30.26
CA ARG A 99 -10.59 4.12 -29.06
C ARG A 99 -11.27 3.27 -27.98
N ILE A 100 -12.19 2.36 -28.35
CA ILE A 100 -12.81 1.44 -27.41
C ILE A 100 -11.76 0.50 -26.81
N GLN A 101 -10.80 0.01 -27.58
CA GLN A 101 -9.72 -0.83 -27.07
C GLN A 101 -8.78 -0.08 -26.10
N GLU A 102 -8.46 1.19 -26.42
CA GLU A 102 -7.71 2.06 -25.50
C GLU A 102 -8.44 2.26 -24.18
N TYR A 103 -9.74 2.61 -24.24
CA TYR A 103 -10.57 2.75 -23.02
C TYR A 103 -10.66 1.47 -22.21
N ASN A 104 -10.78 0.32 -22.88
CA ASN A 104 -10.78 -0.97 -22.18
C ASN A 104 -9.49 -1.18 -21.39
N LYS A 105 -8.35 -0.86 -21.98
CA LYS A 105 -7.05 -0.95 -21.32
C LYS A 105 -6.94 0.00 -20.12
N GLU A 106 -7.32 1.25 -20.29
CA GLU A 106 -7.32 2.24 -19.20
C GLU A 106 -8.25 1.82 -18.06
N LEU A 107 -9.45 1.31 -18.39
CA LEU A 107 -10.42 0.87 -17.40
C LEU A 107 -9.92 -0.35 -16.63
N SER A 108 -9.29 -1.32 -17.32
CA SER A 108 -8.66 -2.47 -16.68
C SER A 108 -7.59 -2.05 -15.68
N HIS A 109 -6.75 -1.09 -16.03
CA HIS A 109 -5.76 -0.55 -15.08
C HIS A 109 -6.41 0.11 -13.86
N ASN A 110 -7.49 0.89 -14.05
CA ASN A 110 -8.21 1.53 -12.95
C ASN A 110 -8.87 0.49 -12.02
N ILE A 111 -9.41 -0.60 -12.58
CA ILE A 111 -10.00 -1.70 -11.82
C ILE A 111 -8.92 -2.42 -10.98
N GLU A 112 -7.74 -2.67 -11.53
CA GLU A 112 -6.60 -3.24 -10.82
C GLU A 112 -6.12 -2.33 -9.68
N ASP A 113 -6.21 -1.01 -9.84
CA ASP A 113 -5.90 -0.07 -8.77
C ASP A 113 -6.93 -0.14 -7.61
N ILE A 114 -8.18 -0.49 -7.90
CA ILE A 114 -9.19 -0.71 -6.86
C ILE A 114 -8.87 -1.98 -6.07
N TYR A 115 -8.59 -3.11 -6.76
CA TYR A 115 -8.23 -4.37 -6.10
C TYR A 115 -7.19 -5.15 -6.93
N PRO A 116 -6.03 -5.53 -6.32
CA PRO A 116 -4.93 -6.16 -7.04
C PRO A 116 -5.23 -7.65 -7.33
N LYS A 117 -5.97 -7.92 -8.41
CA LYS A 117 -6.26 -9.31 -8.86
C LYS A 117 -4.98 -10.11 -9.11
N GLU A 118 -3.89 -9.46 -9.45
CA GLU A 118 -2.58 -10.07 -9.65
C GLU A 118 -2.09 -10.85 -8.43
N LEU A 119 -2.45 -10.40 -7.20
CA LEU A 119 -2.14 -11.17 -5.98
C LEU A 119 -2.88 -12.50 -5.86
N LEU A 120 -3.98 -12.69 -6.61
CA LEU A 120 -4.73 -13.94 -6.64
C LEU A 120 -4.17 -14.91 -7.69
N LEU A 121 -3.56 -14.39 -8.76
CA LEU A 121 -3.09 -15.14 -9.91
C LEU A 121 -1.60 -15.44 -9.85
N ASN A 122 -0.83 -14.55 -9.24
CA ASN A 122 0.62 -14.56 -9.22
C ASN A 122 1.13 -14.62 -7.78
N ASN A 123 2.41 -14.92 -7.63
CA ASN A 123 3.05 -14.73 -6.32
C ASN A 123 3.20 -13.23 -6.01
N TRP A 124 3.40 -12.90 -4.73
CA TRP A 124 3.47 -11.52 -4.25
C TRP A 124 4.55 -10.68 -4.94
N LEU A 125 5.74 -11.26 -5.23
CA LEU A 125 6.83 -10.56 -5.92
C LEU A 125 6.46 -10.20 -7.36
N GLU A 126 5.84 -11.13 -8.10
CA GLU A 126 5.36 -10.90 -9.46
C GLU A 126 4.28 -9.80 -9.48
N ALA A 127 3.37 -9.83 -8.50
CA ALA A 127 2.35 -8.79 -8.38
C ALA A 127 2.96 -7.41 -8.10
N ILE A 128 3.99 -7.32 -7.24
CA ILE A 128 4.73 -6.06 -7.00
C ILE A 128 5.45 -5.60 -8.27
N GLN A 129 6.08 -6.52 -8.99
CA GLN A 129 6.80 -6.20 -10.23
C GLN A 129 5.84 -5.66 -11.30
N SER A 130 4.72 -6.34 -11.53
CA SER A 130 3.70 -5.92 -12.49
C SER A 130 3.12 -4.55 -12.13
N MET A 131 2.75 -4.35 -10.86
CA MET A 131 2.29 -3.06 -10.35
C MET A 131 3.32 -1.96 -10.55
N SER A 132 4.59 -2.23 -10.25
CA SER A 132 5.67 -1.24 -10.36
C SER A 132 5.86 -0.78 -11.81
N PHE A 133 5.83 -1.70 -12.77
CA PHE A 133 5.99 -1.37 -14.19
C PHE A 133 4.86 -0.49 -14.75
N ARG A 134 3.69 -0.42 -14.12
CA ARG A 134 2.64 0.53 -14.51
C ARG A 134 3.04 2.00 -14.31
N PHE A 135 3.98 2.28 -13.43
CA PHE A 135 4.55 3.61 -13.22
C PHE A 135 5.70 3.94 -14.17
N GLN A 136 6.14 2.99 -15.00
CA GLN A 136 7.19 3.24 -15.98
C GLN A 136 6.68 4.14 -17.10
N THR A 137 7.46 5.16 -17.44
CA THR A 137 7.19 6.12 -18.52
C THR A 137 8.45 6.33 -19.36
N ASN A 138 8.36 7.12 -20.41
CA ASN A 138 9.55 7.51 -21.20
C ASN A 138 10.57 8.31 -20.36
N SER A 139 10.13 8.97 -19.30
CA SER A 139 10.96 9.78 -18.40
C SER A 139 11.34 9.10 -17.09
N CYS A 140 10.71 7.97 -16.74
CA CYS A 140 10.97 7.24 -15.50
C CYS A 140 11.17 5.75 -15.77
N LYS A 141 12.38 5.24 -15.52
CA LYS A 141 12.70 3.81 -15.64
C LYS A 141 12.45 3.10 -14.31
N ILE A 142 11.75 1.96 -14.35
CA ILE A 142 11.55 1.09 -13.18
C ILE A 142 12.44 -0.14 -13.31
N ILE A 143 13.15 -0.49 -12.23
CA ILE A 143 14.00 -1.68 -12.14
C ILE A 143 13.58 -2.45 -10.89
N CYS A 144 13.27 -3.73 -11.04
CA CYS A 144 12.95 -4.63 -9.92
C CYS A 144 14.04 -5.69 -9.80
N ASP A 145 14.61 -5.80 -8.59
CA ASP A 145 15.67 -6.75 -8.23
C ASP A 145 15.22 -7.50 -6.97
N PHE A 146 14.63 -8.68 -7.16
CA PHE A 146 13.96 -9.43 -6.11
C PHE A 146 14.63 -10.75 -5.84
N ASN A 147 15.02 -10.98 -4.59
CA ASN A 147 15.42 -12.28 -4.09
C ASN A 147 14.18 -13.10 -3.68
N PRO A 148 14.24 -14.44 -3.75
CA PRO A 148 13.16 -15.28 -3.26
C PRO A 148 12.81 -14.99 -1.80
N ILE A 149 11.52 -14.88 -1.49
CA ILE A 149 11.01 -14.66 -0.14
C ILE A 149 10.09 -15.81 0.28
N PRO A 150 9.97 -16.11 1.58
CA PRO A 150 9.02 -17.11 2.06
C PRO A 150 7.58 -16.67 1.78
N ASN A 151 6.70 -17.65 1.60
CA ASN A 151 5.27 -17.37 1.51
C ASN A 151 4.73 -16.90 2.86
N PHE A 152 3.76 -15.98 2.83
CA PHE A 152 3.15 -15.39 4.03
C PHE A 152 1.65 -15.14 3.84
N LYS A 153 0.97 -14.77 4.92
CA LYS A 153 -0.49 -14.65 4.95
C LYS A 153 -1.03 -13.67 3.92
N ASN A 154 -2.11 -14.04 3.26
CA ASN A 154 -2.72 -13.23 2.20
C ASN A 154 -3.10 -11.82 2.67
N GLU A 155 -3.60 -11.67 3.90
CA GLU A 155 -3.92 -10.34 4.43
C GLU A 155 -2.67 -9.45 4.56
N ILE A 156 -1.51 -10.02 4.91
CA ILE A 156 -0.24 -9.29 4.96
C ILE A 156 0.23 -8.96 3.54
N GLN A 157 0.06 -9.89 2.57
CA GLN A 157 0.38 -9.63 1.15
C GLN A 157 -0.40 -8.44 0.61
N ILE A 158 -1.71 -8.40 0.81
CA ILE A 158 -2.57 -7.30 0.36
C ILE A 158 -2.15 -5.97 1.00
N GLN A 159 -1.97 -5.94 2.32
CA GLN A 159 -1.63 -4.69 3.01
C GLN A 159 -0.23 -4.19 2.67
N SER A 160 0.76 -5.08 2.54
CA SER A 160 2.11 -4.70 2.11
C SER A 160 2.16 -4.24 0.65
N TYR A 161 1.41 -4.89 -0.23
CA TYR A 161 1.22 -4.43 -1.62
C TYR A 161 0.69 -2.98 -1.65
N ARG A 162 -0.37 -2.68 -0.86
CA ARG A 162 -0.92 -1.32 -0.77
C ARG A 162 0.05 -0.30 -0.20
N VAL A 163 0.87 -0.70 0.76
CA VAL A 163 1.93 0.18 1.29
C VAL A 163 2.96 0.48 0.20
N ILE A 164 3.41 -0.52 -0.55
CA ILE A 164 4.37 -0.36 -1.64
C ILE A 164 3.78 0.52 -2.76
N GLN A 165 2.53 0.27 -3.15
CA GLN A 165 1.80 1.09 -4.13
C GLN A 165 1.78 2.57 -3.71
N GLU A 166 1.45 2.86 -2.46
CA GLU A 166 1.42 4.22 -1.91
C GLU A 166 2.82 4.87 -1.93
N ILE A 167 3.87 4.11 -1.56
CA ILE A 167 5.25 4.60 -1.59
C ILE A 167 5.65 4.99 -3.02
N ILE A 168 5.45 4.10 -4.00
CA ILE A 168 5.79 4.38 -5.41
C ILE A 168 4.99 5.58 -5.94
N THR A 169 3.68 5.61 -5.65
CA THR A 169 2.82 6.74 -6.03
C THR A 169 3.34 8.06 -5.48
N ASN A 170 3.76 8.08 -4.22
CA ASN A 170 4.30 9.27 -3.58
C ASN A 170 5.66 9.67 -4.18
N ILE A 171 6.54 8.71 -4.46
CA ILE A 171 7.82 8.97 -5.14
C ILE A 171 7.57 9.62 -6.50
N VAL A 172 6.69 9.05 -7.31
CA VAL A 172 6.38 9.55 -8.66
C VAL A 172 5.73 10.93 -8.61
N LYS A 173 4.71 11.12 -7.76
CA LYS A 173 3.96 12.39 -7.68
C LYS A 173 4.79 13.57 -7.16
N HIS A 174 5.70 13.33 -6.23
CA HIS A 174 6.36 14.40 -5.51
C HIS A 174 7.79 14.68 -5.98
N ASN A 175 8.44 13.72 -6.66
CA ASN A 175 9.85 13.85 -7.00
C ASN A 175 10.11 13.78 -8.52
N ASN A 176 9.12 13.42 -9.33
CA ASN A 176 9.28 13.23 -10.78
C ASN A 176 10.59 12.48 -11.13
N PRO A 177 10.74 11.21 -10.65
CA PRO A 177 11.99 10.48 -10.71
C PRO A 177 12.34 10.09 -12.14
N ILE A 178 13.65 10.02 -12.45
CA ILE A 178 14.20 9.49 -13.70
C ILE A 178 14.26 7.96 -13.62
N SER A 179 14.55 7.43 -12.43
CA SER A 179 14.58 6.00 -12.19
C SER A 179 14.14 5.66 -10.76
N ILE A 180 13.52 4.49 -10.62
CA ILE A 180 13.21 3.87 -9.34
C ILE A 180 13.71 2.43 -9.39
N THR A 181 14.62 2.05 -8.51
CA THR A 181 15.03 0.67 -8.31
C THR A 181 14.36 0.14 -7.05
N ILE A 182 13.67 -0.99 -7.16
CA ILE A 182 12.98 -1.66 -6.06
C ILE A 182 13.69 -2.98 -5.80
N GLN A 183 14.28 -3.11 -4.61
CA GLN A 183 14.96 -4.32 -4.19
C GLN A 183 14.19 -4.98 -3.05
N CYS A 184 14.07 -6.32 -3.09
CA CYS A 184 13.38 -7.07 -2.05
C CYS A 184 14.17 -8.30 -1.64
N TYR A 185 14.33 -8.48 -0.32
CA TYR A 185 14.87 -9.70 0.24
C TYR A 185 14.24 -10.03 1.60
N SER A 186 14.49 -11.22 2.11
CA SER A 186 14.03 -11.65 3.43
C SER A 186 15.20 -11.95 4.36
N GLU A 187 15.12 -11.48 5.60
CA GLU A 187 16.05 -11.79 6.68
C GLU A 187 15.30 -12.09 7.98
N LYS A 188 15.57 -13.21 8.66
CA LYS A 188 15.06 -13.55 10.01
C LYS A 188 13.56 -13.33 10.19
N ASN A 189 12.70 -13.77 9.27
CA ASN A 189 11.25 -13.58 9.26
C ASN A 189 10.77 -12.13 9.01
N ARG A 190 11.63 -11.26 8.53
CA ARG A 190 11.29 -9.94 8.03
C ARG A 190 11.51 -9.87 6.54
N ILE A 191 10.66 -9.11 5.86
CA ILE A 191 10.82 -8.73 4.47
C ILE A 191 11.31 -7.30 4.47
N HIS A 192 12.33 -7.04 3.66
CA HIS A 192 12.96 -5.75 3.44
C HIS A 192 12.71 -5.34 2.00
N VAL A 193 12.15 -4.16 1.79
CA VAL A 193 11.92 -3.58 0.47
C VAL A 193 12.58 -2.21 0.42
N TYR A 194 13.59 -2.08 -0.42
CA TYR A 194 14.31 -0.83 -0.65
C TYR A 194 13.79 -0.15 -1.90
N PHE A 195 13.63 1.15 -1.82
CA PHE A 195 13.30 2.03 -2.94
C PHE A 195 14.45 3.01 -3.10
N VAL A 196 15.27 2.79 -4.12
CA VAL A 196 16.33 3.72 -4.51
C VAL A 196 15.84 4.50 -5.72
N TYR A 197 15.73 5.82 -5.59
CA TYR A 197 15.19 6.65 -6.66
C TYR A 197 16.05 7.87 -6.93
N GLN A 198 16.10 8.25 -8.20
CA GLN A 198 16.95 9.32 -8.71
C GLN A 198 16.09 10.38 -9.41
N PHE A 199 16.39 11.64 -9.17
CA PHE A 199 15.72 12.77 -9.82
C PHE A 199 16.68 13.95 -10.03
N GLU A 200 16.33 14.84 -10.97
CA GLU A 200 17.11 16.03 -11.27
C GLU A 200 17.06 17.03 -10.12
N LYS A 201 18.20 17.71 -9.83
CA LYS A 201 18.28 18.75 -8.80
C LYS A 201 17.29 19.90 -9.04
N ALA A 202 17.00 20.24 -10.29
CA ALA A 202 16.01 21.26 -10.64
C ALA A 202 14.59 20.92 -10.17
N ASN A 203 14.30 19.64 -9.98
CA ASN A 203 12.99 19.11 -9.57
C ASN A 203 12.95 18.77 -8.07
N ALA A 204 13.97 19.17 -7.29
CA ALA A 204 14.05 18.88 -5.85
C ALA A 204 12.97 19.62 -5.06
N PHE A 205 11.76 19.07 -5.04
CA PHE A 205 10.64 19.60 -4.26
C PHE A 205 10.40 18.74 -3.00
N ASN A 206 10.46 19.38 -1.82
CA ASN A 206 9.98 18.92 -0.50
C ASN A 206 9.90 17.40 -0.22
N LEU A 207 11.06 16.81 0.08
CA LEU A 207 11.22 15.43 0.54
C LEU A 207 10.52 15.09 1.88
N THR A 208 10.03 16.09 2.59
CA THR A 208 9.36 15.92 3.89
C THR A 208 7.98 15.27 3.80
N SER A 209 7.40 15.11 2.61
CA SER A 209 6.05 14.56 2.42
C SER A 209 5.97 13.03 2.36
N LEU A 210 7.08 12.34 2.03
CA LEU A 210 7.12 10.88 1.91
C LEU A 210 6.93 10.13 3.24
N GLY A 211 7.27 10.75 4.36
CA GLY A 211 7.22 10.10 5.68
C GLY A 211 5.92 10.36 6.48
N ARG A 212 5.06 11.26 6.01
CA ARG A 212 3.82 11.59 6.73
C ARG A 212 2.60 11.08 5.97
N GLY A 213 2.62 9.77 5.69
CA GLY A 213 1.51 9.08 5.05
C GLY A 213 0.19 9.34 5.78
N THR A 214 -0.89 9.30 5.00
CA THR A 214 -2.26 9.39 5.50
C THR A 214 -2.46 8.44 6.71
N ALA A 215 -3.45 8.70 7.54
CA ALA A 215 -3.83 7.82 8.65
C ALA A 215 -4.01 6.35 8.18
N VAL A 216 -4.37 6.16 6.90
CA VAL A 216 -4.52 4.86 6.26
C VAL A 216 -3.19 4.13 6.12
N LEU A 217 -2.14 4.76 5.60
CA LEU A 217 -0.80 4.17 5.48
C LEU A 217 -0.28 3.73 6.85
N ASN A 218 -0.39 4.59 7.87
CA ASN A 218 0.01 4.25 9.23
C ASN A 218 -0.77 3.07 9.82
N ASN A 219 -2.06 2.92 9.51
CA ASN A 219 -2.85 1.77 9.94
C ASN A 219 -2.41 0.49 9.22
N ARG A 220 -2.09 0.56 7.92
CA ARG A 220 -1.55 -0.56 7.15
C ARG A 220 -0.18 -1.00 7.67
N LEU A 221 0.73 -0.06 7.91
CA LEU A 221 2.05 -0.35 8.52
C LEU A 221 1.89 -1.06 9.87
N LYS A 222 1.00 -0.57 10.74
CA LYS A 222 0.72 -1.24 12.02
C LYS A 222 0.15 -2.65 11.85
N PHE A 223 -0.69 -2.87 10.83
CA PHE A 223 -1.26 -4.18 10.55
C PHE A 223 -0.18 -5.20 10.17
N ILE A 224 0.74 -4.84 9.27
CA ILE A 224 1.85 -5.70 8.84
C ILE A 224 3.02 -5.71 9.83
N LYS A 225 2.90 -5.02 10.96
CA LYS A 225 4.00 -4.75 11.91
C LYS A 225 5.23 -4.19 11.21
N GLY A 226 4.97 -3.26 10.29
CA GLY A 226 5.97 -2.66 9.41
C GLY A 226 6.45 -1.32 9.94
N GLU A 227 7.66 -1.00 9.51
CA GLU A 227 8.37 0.27 9.73
C GLU A 227 8.76 0.82 8.36
N LEU A 228 8.57 2.11 8.15
CA LEU A 228 8.98 2.83 6.95
C LEU A 228 9.97 3.90 7.36
N ASP A 229 11.18 3.80 6.85
CA ASP A 229 12.24 4.76 7.14
C ASP A 229 12.01 6.08 6.39
N ILE A 230 12.50 7.18 6.97
CA ILE A 230 12.50 8.48 6.31
C ILE A 230 13.50 8.42 5.16
N PRO A 231 13.15 8.95 3.95
CA PRO A 231 14.06 8.96 2.83
C PRO A 231 15.41 9.62 3.16
N GLN A 232 16.48 8.92 2.86
CA GLN A 232 17.84 9.39 3.09
C GLN A 232 18.54 9.68 1.76
N LYS A 233 19.24 10.82 1.68
CA LYS A 233 20.08 11.11 0.51
C LYS A 233 21.35 10.27 0.61
N ILE A 234 21.55 9.37 -0.35
CA ILE A 234 22.71 8.46 -0.40
C ILE A 234 23.79 8.92 -1.37
N ASN A 235 23.43 9.68 -2.40
CA ASN A 235 24.38 10.20 -3.36
C ASN A 235 23.94 11.55 -3.92
N GLU A 236 24.94 12.36 -4.29
CA GLU A 236 24.75 13.63 -4.97
C GLU A 236 25.77 13.74 -6.11
N GLN A 237 25.28 13.80 -7.34
CA GLN A 237 26.05 14.11 -8.53
C GLN A 237 25.80 15.54 -8.97
N GLU A 238 26.53 16.06 -9.96
CA GLU A 238 26.38 17.45 -10.40
C GLU A 238 24.93 17.81 -10.76
N SER A 239 24.20 16.90 -11.42
CA SER A 239 22.84 17.14 -11.93
C SER A 239 21.74 16.36 -11.19
N PHE A 240 22.06 15.37 -10.33
CA PHE A 240 21.11 14.44 -9.78
C PHE A 240 21.26 14.25 -8.27
N PHE A 241 20.11 14.01 -7.61
CA PHE A 241 20.04 13.46 -6.25
C PHE A 241 19.58 12.00 -6.30
N THR A 242 20.20 11.16 -5.48
CA THR A 242 19.76 9.79 -5.25
C THR A 242 19.34 9.62 -3.79
N TYR A 243 18.14 9.11 -3.58
CA TYR A 243 17.56 8.86 -2.27
C TYR A 243 17.21 7.39 -2.12
N GLU A 244 17.23 6.95 -0.86
CA GLU A 244 16.80 5.62 -0.45
C GLU A 244 15.77 5.70 0.66
N THR A 245 14.78 4.83 0.63
CA THR A 245 13.87 4.56 1.75
C THR A 245 13.64 3.07 1.86
N GLU A 246 13.49 2.57 3.08
CA GLU A 246 13.30 1.18 3.38
C GLU A 246 11.97 0.93 4.06
N LEU A 247 11.24 -0.07 3.57
CA LEU A 247 10.07 -0.67 4.21
C LEU A 247 10.48 -2.03 4.78
N LYS A 248 10.32 -2.20 6.10
CA LYS A 248 10.52 -3.48 6.81
C LYS A 248 9.19 -3.97 7.35
N PHE A 249 8.88 -5.26 7.21
CA PHE A 249 7.69 -5.85 7.84
C PHE A 249 7.85 -7.33 8.12
N THR A 250 6.96 -7.90 8.96
CA THR A 250 7.06 -9.31 9.37
C THR A 250 6.20 -10.21 8.50
N CYS A 251 6.71 -11.42 8.17
CA CYS A 251 5.99 -12.45 7.42
C CYS A 251 4.96 -13.24 8.26
N LYS A 252 4.92 -13.06 9.60
CA LYS A 252 4.11 -13.86 10.54
C LYS A 252 2.98 -13.09 11.14
#